data_9c6db7bea14446ffe75572b52cb2b3fd
#
_entry.id   9c6db7bea14446ffe75572b52cb2b3fd
#
_cell.length_a   1.000
_cell.length_b   1.000
_cell.length_c   1.000
_cell.angle_alpha   90.00
_cell.angle_beta   90.00
_cell.angle_gamma   90.00
#
_symmetry.space_group_name_H-M   'P 1'
#
loop_
_entity.id
_entity.type
_entity.pdbx_description
1 polymer ?
#
loop_
_entity_poly.entity_id
_entity_poly.type
_entity_poly.pdbx_seq_one_letter_code
_entity_poly.pdbx_strand_id
1 'polypeptide(L)'
;MNERDTGRQILTDLMGAPYLDQRDEQRNAFNAPLQDYSDEVCFGRVWGRDGIDKKLRSILNLAILTALNRPAQLKHHLQGALNNGCTPEEIQEILLHTAVYCGLPAAGEAFKVAEGVLRERGLIPVDSSEPTGPGARVDAS
;
A
#
# COMPACT_ATOMS: atom_id res chain seq x y z
N MET A 1 -24.23 -11.20 -6.41
CA MET A 1 -22.80 -11.49 -6.24
C MET A 1 -22.57 -11.91 -4.80
N ASN A 2 -21.91 -13.03 -4.58
CA ASN A 2 -21.67 -13.47 -3.22
C ASN A 2 -20.46 -12.73 -2.64
N GLU A 3 -20.17 -12.99 -1.37
CA GLU A 3 -19.09 -12.29 -0.68
C GLU A 3 -17.74 -12.51 -1.34
N ARG A 4 -17.49 -13.71 -1.81
CA ARG A 4 -16.22 -14.02 -2.46
C ARG A 4 -16.08 -13.22 -3.75
N ASP A 5 -17.13 -13.18 -4.55
CA ASP A 5 -17.08 -12.43 -5.81
C ASP A 5 -16.91 -10.94 -5.55
N THR A 6 -17.62 -10.41 -4.55
CA THR A 6 -17.46 -9.01 -4.16
C THR A 6 -16.03 -8.72 -3.74
N GLY A 7 -15.45 -9.59 -2.94
CA GLY A 7 -14.08 -9.41 -2.46
C GLY A 7 -13.08 -9.45 -3.60
N ARG A 8 -13.25 -10.37 -4.54
CA ARG A 8 -12.35 -10.47 -5.68
C ARG A 8 -12.45 -9.23 -6.58
N GLN A 9 -13.65 -8.68 -6.72
CA GLN A 9 -13.81 -7.45 -7.49
C GLN A 9 -13.12 -6.28 -6.78
N ILE A 10 -13.28 -6.17 -5.48
CA ILE A 10 -12.62 -5.11 -4.71
C ILE A 10 -11.10 -5.26 -4.79
N LEU A 11 -10.59 -6.48 -4.69
CA LEU A 11 -9.16 -6.73 -4.84
C LEU A 11 -8.66 -6.32 -6.22
N THR A 12 -9.43 -6.63 -7.27
CA THR A 12 -9.06 -6.26 -8.62
C THR A 12 -8.99 -4.74 -8.75
N ASP A 13 -9.97 -4.04 -8.21
CA ASP A 13 -10.00 -2.58 -8.28
C ASP A 13 -8.87 -1.95 -7.44
N LEU A 14 -8.53 -2.57 -6.32
CA LEU A 14 -7.52 -2.05 -5.42
C LEU A 14 -6.11 -2.34 -5.90
N MET A 15 -5.83 -3.58 -6.25
CA MET A 15 -4.48 -4.05 -6.52
C MET A 15 -4.18 -4.23 -8.01
N GLY A 16 -5.21 -4.27 -8.84
CA GLY A 16 -5.05 -4.54 -10.26
C GLY A 16 -5.22 -6.02 -10.58
N ALA A 17 -5.66 -6.31 -11.80
CA ALA A 17 -5.90 -7.68 -12.22
C ALA A 17 -4.63 -8.55 -12.17
N PRO A 18 -3.44 -8.05 -12.55
CA PRO A 18 -2.24 -8.91 -12.48
C PRO A 18 -1.94 -9.44 -11.08
N TYR A 19 -2.23 -8.67 -10.05
CA TYR A 19 -2.03 -9.12 -8.68
C TYR A 19 -2.91 -10.35 -8.38
N LEU A 20 -4.17 -10.28 -8.75
CA LEU A 20 -5.10 -11.37 -8.48
C LEU A 20 -4.79 -12.58 -9.34
N ASP A 21 -4.42 -12.35 -10.61
CA ASP A 21 -4.04 -13.45 -11.51
C ASP A 21 -2.83 -14.20 -10.95
N GLN A 22 -1.83 -13.50 -10.47
CA GLN A 22 -0.65 -14.13 -9.91
C GLN A 22 -1.00 -14.93 -8.66
N ARG A 23 -1.87 -14.36 -7.83
CA ARG A 23 -2.32 -15.05 -6.62
C ARG A 23 -3.10 -16.32 -6.97
N ASP A 24 -3.91 -16.26 -8.01
CA ASP A 24 -4.65 -17.44 -8.47
C ASP A 24 -3.70 -18.53 -8.98
N GLU A 25 -2.64 -18.13 -9.68
CA GLU A 25 -1.65 -19.09 -10.16
C GLU A 25 -0.92 -19.77 -9.01
N GLN A 26 -0.75 -19.06 -7.90
CA GLN A 26 -0.05 -19.59 -6.73
C GLN A 26 -0.96 -20.38 -5.80
N ARG A 27 -2.26 -20.41 -6.09
CA ARG A 27 -3.22 -21.10 -5.24
C ARG A 27 -2.96 -22.60 -5.22
N ASN A 28 -3.03 -23.18 -4.05
CA ASN A 28 -2.86 -24.61 -3.85
C ASN A 28 -3.69 -25.05 -2.63
N ALA A 29 -3.73 -26.33 -2.35
CA ALA A 29 -4.56 -26.86 -1.27
C ALA A 29 -4.17 -26.29 0.10
N PHE A 30 -2.89 -25.95 0.28
CA PHE A 30 -2.43 -25.46 1.58
C PHE A 30 -2.87 -24.00 1.82
N ASN A 31 -2.72 -23.14 0.82
CA ASN A 31 -3.02 -21.72 1.00
C ASN A 31 -4.46 -21.35 0.65
N ALA A 32 -5.22 -22.27 0.03
CA ALA A 32 -6.59 -21.97 -0.37
C ALA A 32 -7.47 -21.44 0.77
N PRO A 33 -7.42 -22.01 1.99
CA PRO A 33 -8.24 -21.48 3.07
C PRO A 33 -7.92 -20.03 3.42
N LEU A 34 -6.65 -19.64 3.34
CA LEU A 34 -6.25 -18.27 3.62
C LEU A 34 -6.73 -17.33 2.51
N GLN A 35 -6.59 -17.76 1.26
CA GLN A 35 -7.08 -16.95 0.15
C GLN A 35 -8.60 -16.78 0.20
N ASP A 36 -9.32 -17.85 0.55
CA ASP A 36 -10.76 -17.78 0.69
C ASP A 36 -11.17 -16.83 1.81
N TYR A 37 -10.48 -16.90 2.94
CA TYR A 37 -10.74 -16.00 4.06
C TYR A 37 -10.52 -14.54 3.63
N SER A 38 -9.42 -14.29 2.92
CA SER A 38 -9.12 -12.95 2.42
C SER A 38 -10.23 -12.46 1.49
N ASP A 39 -10.64 -13.29 0.53
CA ASP A 39 -11.63 -12.87 -0.46
C ASP A 39 -13.00 -12.69 0.18
N GLU A 40 -13.42 -13.62 1.02
CA GLU A 40 -14.78 -13.62 1.55
C GLU A 40 -14.94 -12.65 2.71
N VAL A 41 -14.01 -12.67 3.65
CA VAL A 41 -14.17 -11.91 4.88
C VAL A 41 -13.51 -10.55 4.77
N CYS A 42 -12.22 -10.50 4.46
CA CYS A 42 -11.50 -9.24 4.46
C CYS A 42 -12.05 -8.30 3.38
N PHE A 43 -11.98 -8.72 2.14
CA PHE A 43 -12.36 -7.84 1.05
C PHE A 43 -13.84 -7.91 0.71
N GLY A 44 -14.46 -9.07 0.90
CA GLY A 44 -15.88 -9.20 0.64
C GLY A 44 -16.74 -8.60 1.73
N ARG A 45 -16.55 -9.08 2.95
CA ARG A 45 -17.43 -8.69 4.04
C ARG A 45 -17.03 -7.38 4.70
N VAL A 46 -15.73 -7.11 4.86
CA VAL A 46 -15.29 -5.90 5.55
C VAL A 46 -15.08 -4.74 4.57
N TRP A 47 -14.28 -4.92 3.55
CA TRP A 47 -14.05 -3.85 2.57
C TRP A 47 -15.31 -3.53 1.76
N GLY A 48 -16.24 -4.46 1.69
CA GLY A 48 -17.51 -4.22 1.00
C GLY A 48 -18.51 -3.38 1.78
N ARG A 49 -18.19 -3.04 3.05
CA ARG A 49 -19.10 -2.23 3.85
C ARG A 49 -18.98 -0.75 3.50
N ASP A 50 -20.08 -0.04 3.66
CA ASP A 50 -20.14 1.40 3.36
C ASP A 50 -19.83 2.28 4.55
N GLY A 51 -19.38 1.71 5.66
CA GLY A 51 -19.16 2.46 6.89
C GLY A 51 -18.10 3.55 6.76
N ILE A 52 -17.05 3.28 5.99
CA ILE A 52 -16.04 4.27 5.62
C ILE A 52 -15.70 4.01 4.16
N ASP A 53 -15.14 5.01 3.47
CA ASP A 53 -14.82 4.82 2.08
C ASP A 53 -13.52 4.02 1.90
N LYS A 54 -13.26 3.60 0.68
CA LYS A 54 -12.13 2.73 0.40
C LYS A 54 -10.79 3.45 0.53
N LYS A 55 -10.77 4.74 0.25
CA LYS A 55 -9.55 5.53 0.44
C LYS A 55 -9.15 5.53 1.92
N LEU A 56 -10.13 5.70 2.81
CA LEU A 56 -9.85 5.69 4.25
C LEU A 56 -9.38 4.30 4.70
N ARG A 57 -9.96 3.24 4.16
CA ARG A 57 -9.47 1.89 4.48
C ARG A 57 -8.02 1.71 4.05
N SER A 58 -7.65 2.24 2.89
CA SER A 58 -6.25 2.21 2.45
C SER A 58 -5.36 2.98 3.40
N ILE A 59 -5.79 4.16 3.85
CA ILE A 59 -5.02 4.97 4.80
C ILE A 59 -4.78 4.18 6.09
N LEU A 60 -5.82 3.52 6.60
CA LEU A 60 -5.68 2.70 7.80
C LEU A 60 -4.65 1.60 7.60
N ASN A 61 -4.68 0.95 6.45
CA ASN A 61 -3.74 -0.14 6.17
C ASN A 61 -2.31 0.35 6.06
N LEU A 62 -2.08 1.53 5.50
CA LEU A 62 -0.72 2.07 5.45
C LEU A 62 -0.17 2.26 6.86
N ALA A 63 -0.98 2.79 7.75
CA ALA A 63 -0.56 3.00 9.13
C ALA A 63 -0.36 1.68 9.87
N ILE A 64 -1.30 0.74 9.71
CA ILE A 64 -1.24 -0.55 10.39
C ILE A 64 -0.02 -1.34 9.93
N LEU A 65 0.21 -1.41 8.62
CA LEU A 65 1.32 -2.21 8.09
C LEU A 65 2.67 -1.60 8.41
N THR A 66 2.73 -0.27 8.53
CA THR A 66 3.93 0.39 9.01
C THR A 66 4.19 0.03 10.47
N ALA A 67 3.17 0.11 11.30
CA ALA A 67 3.31 -0.20 12.72
C ALA A 67 3.70 -1.66 12.95
N LEU A 68 3.15 -2.57 12.13
CA LEU A 68 3.46 -4.00 12.25
C LEU A 68 4.75 -4.38 11.54
N ASN A 69 5.34 -3.44 10.81
CA ASN A 69 6.59 -3.65 10.08
C ASN A 69 6.44 -4.78 9.05
N ARG A 70 5.51 -4.60 8.13
CA ARG A 70 5.22 -5.57 7.06
C ARG A 70 5.50 -4.92 5.70
N PRO A 71 6.77 -4.81 5.30
CA PRO A 71 7.11 -4.05 4.08
C PRO A 71 6.55 -4.63 2.79
N ALA A 72 6.46 -5.95 2.67
CA ALA A 72 5.92 -6.54 1.45
C ALA A 72 4.45 -6.20 1.26
N GLN A 73 3.66 -6.33 2.33
CA GLN A 73 2.24 -5.98 2.27
C GLN A 73 2.06 -4.48 2.15
N LEU A 74 2.93 -3.70 2.79
CA LEU A 74 2.88 -2.25 2.67
C LEU A 74 3.07 -1.82 1.22
N LYS A 75 3.98 -2.47 0.50
CA LYS A 75 4.20 -2.14 -0.92
C LYS A 75 2.91 -2.31 -1.71
N HIS A 76 2.22 -3.42 -1.52
CA HIS A 76 0.96 -3.66 -2.23
C HIS A 76 -0.11 -2.62 -1.85
N HIS A 77 -0.20 -2.29 -0.57
CA HIS A 77 -1.22 -1.35 -0.12
C HIS A 77 -0.89 0.09 -0.46
N LEU A 78 0.38 0.43 -0.68
CA LEU A 78 0.73 1.72 -1.24
C LEU A 78 0.20 1.85 -2.66
N GLN A 79 0.35 0.79 -3.48
CA GLN A 79 -0.24 0.79 -4.81
C GLN A 79 -1.76 0.95 -4.70
N GLY A 80 -2.38 0.21 -3.80
CA GLY A 80 -3.82 0.30 -3.60
C GLY A 80 -4.26 1.67 -3.12
N ALA A 81 -3.49 2.29 -2.23
CA ALA A 81 -3.82 3.62 -1.74
C ALA A 81 -3.80 4.66 -2.87
N LEU A 82 -2.80 4.57 -3.74
CA LEU A 82 -2.75 5.45 -4.90
C LEU A 82 -3.93 5.19 -5.83
N ASN A 83 -4.30 3.92 -6.03
CA ASN A 83 -5.46 3.58 -6.85
C ASN A 83 -6.76 4.11 -6.24
N ASN A 84 -6.82 4.22 -4.93
CA ASN A 84 -8.00 4.73 -4.23
C ASN A 84 -7.96 6.24 -4.00
N GLY A 85 -7.00 6.92 -4.62
CA GLY A 85 -7.00 8.38 -4.63
C GLY A 85 -6.09 9.06 -3.62
N CYS A 86 -5.24 8.32 -2.92
CA CYS A 86 -4.25 8.96 -2.05
C CYS A 86 -3.20 9.64 -2.90
N THR A 87 -2.78 10.82 -2.49
CA THR A 87 -1.70 11.55 -3.15
C THR A 87 -0.38 11.24 -2.46
N PRO A 88 0.75 11.49 -3.12
CA PRO A 88 2.05 11.36 -2.46
C PRO A 88 2.15 12.19 -1.19
N GLU A 89 1.55 13.38 -1.20
CA GLU A 89 1.55 14.26 -0.03
C GLU A 89 0.77 13.65 1.13
N GLU A 90 -0.37 13.03 0.82
CA GLU A 90 -1.14 12.34 1.85
C GLU A 90 -0.38 11.15 2.41
N ILE A 91 0.28 10.38 1.54
CA ILE A 91 1.08 9.25 2.00
C ILE A 91 2.22 9.74 2.90
N GLN A 92 2.87 10.82 2.52
CA GLN A 92 3.92 11.41 3.36
C GLN A 92 3.39 11.75 4.75
N GLU A 93 2.22 12.37 4.83
CA GLU A 93 1.65 12.75 6.12
C GLU A 93 1.27 11.53 6.96
N ILE A 94 0.74 10.48 6.31
CA ILE A 94 0.40 9.26 7.02
C ILE A 94 1.65 8.63 7.64
N LEU A 95 2.71 8.50 6.85
CA LEU A 95 3.93 7.86 7.34
C LEU A 95 4.64 8.74 8.37
N LEU A 96 4.60 10.05 8.21
CA LEU A 96 5.16 10.96 9.18
C LEU A 96 4.43 10.83 10.52
N HIS A 97 3.11 10.70 10.47
CA HIS A 97 2.31 10.48 11.66
C HIS A 97 2.73 9.19 12.37
N THR A 98 2.97 8.12 11.61
CA THR A 98 3.41 6.87 12.22
C THR A 98 4.79 7.01 12.86
N ALA A 99 5.63 7.90 12.36
CA ALA A 99 6.95 8.11 12.97
C ALA A 99 6.83 8.58 14.41
N VAL A 100 5.81 9.38 14.69
CA VAL A 100 5.59 9.90 16.04
C VAL A 100 5.12 8.79 16.98
N TYR A 101 4.20 7.96 16.52
CA TYR A 101 3.58 6.97 17.40
C TYR A 101 4.24 5.60 17.37
N CYS A 102 4.95 5.26 16.29
CA CYS A 102 5.55 3.93 16.13
C CYS A 102 7.08 3.95 16.10
N GLY A 103 7.69 5.12 15.98
CA GLY A 103 9.14 5.25 16.01
C GLY A 103 9.77 5.36 14.65
N LEU A 104 10.95 5.95 14.61
CA LEU A 104 11.69 6.21 13.39
C LEU A 104 12.10 4.95 12.64
N PRO A 105 12.51 3.84 13.31
CA PRO A 105 12.88 2.66 12.55
C PRO A 105 11.75 2.13 11.67
N ALA A 106 10.54 2.02 12.20
CA ALA A 106 9.40 1.54 11.41
C ALA A 106 9.06 2.53 10.31
N ALA A 107 8.98 3.81 10.64
CA ALA A 107 8.64 4.84 9.66
C ALA A 107 9.71 4.98 8.59
N GLY A 108 10.99 4.86 8.96
CA GLY A 108 12.07 4.95 7.97
C GLY A 108 12.01 3.84 6.96
N GLU A 109 11.71 2.64 7.40
CA GLU A 109 11.54 1.51 6.51
C GLU A 109 10.34 1.76 5.58
N ALA A 110 9.25 2.25 6.13
CA ALA A 110 8.06 2.54 5.34
C ALA A 110 8.31 3.63 4.31
N PHE A 111 9.07 4.67 4.66
CA PHE A 111 9.42 5.71 3.70
C PHE A 111 10.21 5.14 2.53
N LYS A 112 11.13 4.21 2.78
CA LYS A 112 11.89 3.60 1.69
C LYS A 112 10.98 2.81 0.76
N VAL A 113 10.06 2.04 1.31
CA VAL A 113 9.12 1.29 0.49
C VAL A 113 8.26 2.25 -0.34
N ALA A 114 7.78 3.31 0.30
CA ALA A 114 6.93 4.29 -0.38
C ALA A 114 7.69 5.01 -1.49
N GLU A 115 8.95 5.39 -1.24
CA GLU A 115 9.75 6.02 -2.27
C GLU A 115 9.87 5.14 -3.50
N GLY A 116 10.08 3.84 -3.30
CA GLY A 116 10.17 2.90 -4.41
C GLY A 116 8.91 2.87 -5.24
N VAL A 117 7.75 2.77 -4.57
CA VAL A 117 6.47 2.74 -5.27
C VAL A 117 6.22 4.05 -6.01
N LEU A 118 6.49 5.18 -5.35
CA LEU A 118 6.24 6.48 -5.95
C LEU A 118 7.13 6.73 -7.16
N ARG A 119 8.39 6.27 -7.11
CA ARG A 119 9.29 6.39 -8.27
C ARG A 119 8.81 5.52 -9.42
N GLU A 120 8.40 4.29 -9.13
CA GLU A 120 7.89 3.39 -10.16
C GLU A 120 6.68 3.98 -10.87
N ARG A 121 5.86 4.74 -10.13
CA ARG A 121 4.67 5.36 -10.67
C ARG A 121 4.95 6.75 -11.27
N GLY A 122 6.20 7.19 -11.24
CA GLY A 122 6.55 8.49 -11.81
C GLY A 122 6.08 9.69 -11.01
N LEU A 123 5.78 9.49 -9.73
CA LEU A 123 5.21 10.54 -8.89
C LEU A 123 6.26 11.31 -8.10
N ILE A 124 7.48 10.80 -8.03
CA ILE A 124 8.63 11.54 -7.53
C ILE A 124 9.81 11.18 -8.43
N PRO A 125 10.91 11.95 -8.38
CA PRO A 125 12.05 11.71 -9.28
C PRO A 125 12.63 10.30 -9.10
N VAL A 126 13.05 9.72 -10.23
CA VAL A 126 13.60 8.37 -10.23
C VAL A 126 14.89 8.31 -9.46
N ASP A 127 15.74 9.31 -9.63
CA ASP A 127 17.00 9.35 -8.94
C ASP A 127 16.98 10.50 -7.94
N SER A 128 16.69 10.19 -6.70
CA SER A 128 16.59 11.22 -5.70
C SER A 128 17.95 11.75 -5.27
N SER A 129 19.01 11.09 -5.66
CA SER A 129 20.32 11.62 -5.35
C SER A 129 20.77 12.62 -6.39
N GLU A 130 20.05 12.73 -7.47
CA GLU A 130 20.35 13.67 -8.49
C GLU A 130 20.33 15.06 -7.93
N PRO A 131 21.29 15.87 -8.12
CA PRO A 131 21.26 17.20 -7.57
C PRO A 131 20.15 17.99 -8.17
N THR A 132 19.45 18.64 -7.35
CA THR A 132 18.36 19.43 -7.80
C THR A 132 18.84 20.74 -8.31
N GLY A 133 20.09 21.02 -8.17
CA GLY A 133 20.67 22.19 -8.71
C GLY A 133 22.05 22.32 -8.16
N PRO A 134 22.79 23.23 -8.66
CA PRO A 134 24.14 23.36 -8.22
C PRO A 134 24.25 23.53 -6.73
N GLY A 135 23.36 24.22 -6.15
CA GLY A 135 23.43 24.44 -4.74
C GLY A 135 23.01 23.30 -3.90
N ALA A 136 22.22 22.46 -4.44
CA ALA A 136 21.67 21.44 -3.62
C ALA A 136 22.69 20.53 -3.11
N ARG A 137 23.76 20.35 -3.80
CA ARG A 137 24.64 19.44 -3.33
C ARG A 137 25.70 20.02 -2.56
N VAL A 138 25.88 21.16 -2.75
CA VAL A 138 26.86 21.72 -2.15
C VAL A 138 26.92 21.73 -0.81
N ASP A 139 26.19 21.72 -0.58
CA ASP A 139 26.41 21.77 0.48
C ASP A 139 26.50 20.99 1.17
N ALA A 140 26.38 20.63 0.81
CA ALA A 140 26.48 19.83 1.42
C ALA A 140 27.51 19.83 2.03
N SER A 141 27.95 20.30 1.86
CA SER A 141 28.97 20.25 2.47
C SER A 141 28.99 20.30 3.55
#